data_914e64b2649d45cce085a4f05fbef42c
#
_entry.id   914e64b2649d45cce085a4f05fbef42c
#
_cell.length_a   1.000
_cell.length_b   1.000
_cell.length_c   1.000
_cell.angle_alpha   90.00
_cell.angle_beta   90.00
_cell.angle_gamma   90.00
#
_symmetry.space_group_name_H-M   'P 1'
#
loop_
_entity.id
_entity.type
_entity.pdbx_description
1 polymer ?
#
loop_
_entity_poly.entity_id
_entity_poly.type
_entity_poly.pdbx_seq_one_letter_code
_entity_poly.pdbx_strand_id
1 'polypeptide(L)'
;MIAQGLAVAALLAACAAQQVPSVAPAGGSVAPPAESKAVAPTDEAITRILDAAEAAGARLESMSCTVLLEKRDALTDDIERRRGRLVISGKAGPSRRIGVRIDQFIDGSGRASEDRRSFLYADGWLMERDDARRQLIERQLVTEGTTMDPLQPGEGPLALPVGARRADVLASYVVTVGQLPESALWKDLPAVDTLRLVPRAGTAAARDHAALIVAWDRATALPIAVVGESTEGDRTLARLRNPSLEPLGAEDRALVERPAGLEGWTVDRRPLKP
;
A
#
# COMPACT_ATOMS: atom_id res chain seq x y z
N MET A 1 18.02 -18.24 7.14
CA MET A 1 16.63 -18.09 7.61
C MET A 1 16.35 -16.63 7.94
N ILE A 2 16.28 -15.72 6.94
CA ILE A 2 16.05 -14.26 7.14
C ILE A 2 14.91 -13.75 6.22
N ALA A 3 14.23 -14.61 5.48
CA ALA A 3 13.28 -14.22 4.43
C ALA A 3 11.79 -14.08 4.87
N GLN A 4 11.44 -14.27 6.14
CA GLN A 4 10.04 -14.35 6.55
C GLN A 4 9.39 -13.03 7.01
N GLY A 5 10.12 -11.92 7.07
CA GLY A 5 9.59 -10.60 7.46
C GLY A 5 8.94 -9.78 6.34
N LEU A 6 9.09 -10.20 5.07
CA LEU A 6 8.90 -9.29 3.92
C LEU A 6 7.47 -9.11 3.39
N ALA A 7 6.51 -9.93 3.69
CA ALA A 7 5.24 -9.92 2.93
C ALA A 7 4.19 -8.88 3.40
N VAL A 8 4.19 -8.46 4.66
CA VAL A 8 3.41 -7.26 5.09
C VAL A 8 4.22 -6.01 4.83
N ALA A 9 5.54 -6.12 4.98
CA ALA A 9 6.48 -5.15 4.49
C ALA A 9 6.36 -4.93 2.96
N ALA A 10 5.90 -5.88 2.16
CA ALA A 10 5.72 -5.67 0.73
C ALA A 10 4.55 -4.72 0.39
N LEU A 11 3.48 -4.65 1.17
CA LEU A 11 2.55 -3.52 1.09
C LEU A 11 3.13 -2.24 1.72
N LEU A 12 4.08 -2.37 2.67
CA LEU A 12 4.70 -1.29 3.43
C LEU A 12 6.19 -1.07 3.08
N ALA A 13 6.90 -2.01 2.47
CA ALA A 13 8.37 -2.01 2.37
C ALA A 13 8.96 -2.24 0.97
N ALA A 14 8.19 -2.02 -0.09
CA ALA A 14 8.73 -2.02 -1.45
C ALA A 14 9.83 -0.93 -1.68
N CYS A 15 10.06 -0.04 -0.73
CA CYS A 15 11.02 1.08 -0.85
C CYS A 15 12.37 0.89 -0.15
N ALA A 16 12.66 -0.25 0.50
CA ALA A 16 13.86 -0.36 1.34
C ALA A 16 15.07 -1.09 0.70
N ALA A 17 15.02 -1.47 -0.56
CA ALA A 17 16.11 -2.17 -1.24
C ALA A 17 16.76 -1.28 -2.33
N GLN A 18 18.00 -0.84 -2.03
CA GLN A 18 19.04 -0.41 -2.97
C GLN A 18 18.92 0.98 -3.64
N GLN A 19 19.56 1.95 -3.02
CA GLN A 19 20.09 3.11 -3.75
C GLN A 19 21.40 2.72 -4.45
N VAL A 20 21.35 2.55 -5.78
CA VAL A 20 22.52 2.62 -6.65
C VAL A 20 22.36 3.87 -7.52
N PRO A 21 23.35 4.78 -7.58
CA PRO A 21 23.23 5.99 -8.38
C PRO A 21 23.28 5.63 -9.88
N SER A 22 22.21 5.91 -10.62
CA SER A 22 22.17 5.78 -12.08
C SER A 22 22.52 7.10 -12.73
N VAL A 23 23.54 7.05 -13.60
CA VAL A 23 23.96 8.10 -14.51
C VAL A 23 22.92 8.27 -15.61
N ALA A 24 22.46 9.51 -15.83
CA ALA A 24 21.51 9.87 -16.88
C ALA A 24 22.16 9.88 -18.29
N PRO A 25 21.44 9.47 -19.34
CA PRO A 25 21.74 9.92 -20.71
C PRO A 25 20.75 11.03 -21.12
N ALA A 26 21.30 12.10 -21.63
CA ALA A 26 20.58 13.18 -22.30
C ALA A 26 20.08 12.73 -23.70
N GLY A 27 18.87 13.14 -24.10
CA GLY A 27 18.40 12.90 -25.47
C GLY A 27 17.00 13.44 -25.75
N GLY A 28 16.92 14.61 -26.42
CA GLY A 28 16.06 14.87 -27.57
C GLY A 28 14.53 14.97 -27.37
N SER A 29 14.05 16.21 -27.24
CA SER A 29 12.66 16.62 -27.35
C SER A 29 12.18 16.60 -28.80
N VAL A 30 11.05 15.94 -29.11
CA VAL A 30 10.17 16.25 -30.24
C VAL A 30 8.73 16.21 -29.71
N ALA A 31 8.04 17.36 -29.77
CA ALA A 31 6.65 17.50 -29.40
C ALA A 31 5.75 17.03 -30.55
N PRO A 32 4.72 16.20 -30.32
CA PRO A 32 3.66 15.94 -31.29
C PRO A 32 2.48 16.91 -31.10
N PRO A 33 1.68 17.15 -32.14
CA PRO A 33 0.61 18.14 -32.14
C PRO A 33 -0.59 17.69 -31.34
N ALA A 34 -1.29 18.66 -30.72
CA ALA A 34 -2.49 18.46 -29.95
C ALA A 34 -3.68 18.02 -30.84
N GLU A 35 -4.02 16.75 -30.81
CA GLU A 35 -5.30 16.25 -31.29
C GLU A 35 -6.32 16.23 -30.15
N SER A 36 -7.39 16.99 -30.31
CA SER A 36 -8.58 16.92 -29.46
C SER A 36 -9.25 15.57 -29.71
N LYS A 37 -8.95 14.57 -28.88
CA LYS A 37 -9.62 13.26 -28.88
C LYS A 37 -10.98 13.35 -28.18
N ALA A 38 -12.04 12.95 -28.89
CA ALA A 38 -13.30 12.60 -28.24
C ALA A 38 -13.02 11.58 -27.12
N VAL A 39 -13.48 11.87 -25.89
CA VAL A 39 -13.28 11.02 -24.71
C VAL A 39 -13.95 9.67 -24.96
N ALA A 40 -13.19 8.59 -24.93
CA ALA A 40 -13.74 7.25 -25.08
C ALA A 40 -14.58 6.87 -23.85
N PRO A 41 -15.64 6.03 -23.97
CA PRO A 41 -16.48 5.62 -22.85
C PRO A 41 -15.69 5.04 -21.65
N THR A 42 -14.53 4.47 -21.92
CA THR A 42 -13.58 3.95 -20.94
C THR A 42 -12.95 5.06 -20.10
N ASP A 43 -12.65 6.22 -20.70
CA ASP A 43 -12.03 7.36 -20.02
C ASP A 43 -13.04 8.05 -19.08
N GLU A 44 -14.34 8.07 -19.44
CA GLU A 44 -15.41 8.57 -18.56
C GLU A 44 -15.57 7.69 -17.33
N ALA A 45 -15.52 6.36 -17.49
CA ALA A 45 -15.60 5.43 -16.38
C ALA A 45 -14.41 5.59 -15.41
N ILE A 46 -13.18 5.70 -15.94
CA ILE A 46 -11.97 5.93 -15.15
C ILE A 46 -12.09 7.26 -14.38
N THR A 47 -12.49 8.33 -15.06
CA THR A 47 -12.69 9.65 -14.46
C THR A 47 -13.68 9.60 -13.31
N ARG A 48 -14.87 9.00 -13.53
CA ARG A 48 -15.90 8.85 -12.50
C ARG A 48 -15.40 8.08 -11.27
N ILE A 49 -14.67 6.98 -11.47
CA ILE A 49 -14.15 6.15 -10.38
C ILE A 49 -13.12 6.92 -9.56
N LEU A 50 -12.17 7.57 -10.22
CA LEU A 50 -11.10 8.31 -9.56
C LEU A 50 -11.63 9.55 -8.84
N ASP A 51 -12.60 10.28 -9.43
CA ASP A 51 -13.24 11.43 -8.78
C ASP A 51 -14.02 11.01 -7.52
N ALA A 52 -14.73 9.88 -7.59
CA ALA A 52 -15.43 9.34 -6.43
C ALA A 52 -14.46 8.91 -5.32
N ALA A 53 -13.34 8.26 -5.67
CA ALA A 53 -12.30 7.85 -4.73
C ALA A 53 -11.59 9.07 -4.09
N GLU A 54 -11.28 10.12 -4.86
CA GLU A 54 -10.72 11.37 -4.37
C GLU A 54 -11.68 12.05 -3.38
N ALA A 55 -12.97 12.17 -3.74
CA ALA A 55 -13.98 12.77 -2.88
C ALA A 55 -14.19 11.98 -1.57
N ALA A 56 -14.13 10.65 -1.62
CA ALA A 56 -14.21 9.80 -0.43
C ALA A 56 -12.98 10.01 0.47
N GLY A 57 -11.79 10.04 -0.12
CA GLY A 57 -10.55 10.23 0.61
C GLY A 57 -10.37 11.61 1.21
N ALA A 58 -10.90 12.67 0.57
CA ALA A 58 -10.86 14.03 1.11
C ALA A 58 -11.63 14.17 2.45
N ARG A 59 -12.60 13.27 2.69
CA ARG A 59 -13.39 13.25 3.94
C ARG A 59 -12.80 12.30 4.99
N LEU A 60 -11.76 11.55 4.63
CA LEU A 60 -11.18 10.53 5.51
C LEU A 60 -10.28 11.18 6.56
N GLU A 61 -10.72 11.14 7.82
CA GLU A 61 -9.93 11.54 9.00
C GLU A 61 -9.34 10.32 9.70
N SER A 62 -10.07 9.20 9.69
CA SER A 62 -9.60 7.91 10.19
C SER A 62 -10.32 6.78 9.45
N MET A 63 -9.64 5.66 9.33
CA MET A 63 -10.22 4.42 8.83
C MET A 63 -9.61 3.25 9.59
N SER A 64 -10.44 2.28 9.95
CA SER A 64 -9.95 1.01 10.45
C SER A 64 -10.68 -0.14 9.79
N CYS A 65 -9.99 -1.25 9.51
CA CYS A 65 -10.58 -2.42 8.89
C CYS A 65 -9.81 -3.70 9.22
N THR A 66 -10.45 -4.84 9.06
CA THR A 66 -9.73 -6.12 9.01
C THR A 66 -9.04 -6.26 7.66
N VAL A 67 -7.76 -6.60 7.66
CA VAL A 67 -7.00 -6.90 6.46
C VAL A 67 -6.77 -8.41 6.33
N LEU A 68 -7.02 -8.96 5.15
CA LEU A 68 -6.62 -10.30 4.74
C LEU A 68 -5.61 -10.14 3.62
N LEU A 69 -4.45 -10.76 3.79
CA LEU A 69 -3.36 -10.73 2.81
C LEU A 69 -3.11 -12.15 2.29
N GLU A 70 -2.86 -12.26 1.00
CA GLU A 70 -2.35 -13.48 0.37
C GLU A 70 -1.15 -13.08 -0.47
N LYS A 71 0.00 -13.71 -0.22
CA LYS A 71 1.18 -13.59 -1.06
C LYS A 71 1.35 -14.89 -1.81
N ARG A 72 1.55 -14.79 -3.13
CA ARG A 72 1.91 -15.89 -3.99
C ARG A 72 3.30 -15.64 -4.57
N ASP A 73 4.20 -16.56 -4.33
CA ASP A 73 5.53 -16.56 -4.89
C ASP A 73 5.47 -17.04 -6.35
N ALA A 74 6.10 -16.31 -7.27
CA ALA A 74 6.04 -16.61 -8.71
C ALA A 74 6.85 -17.85 -9.11
N LEU A 75 7.87 -18.23 -8.32
CA LEU A 75 8.76 -19.34 -8.63
C LEU A 75 8.27 -20.67 -8.05
N THR A 76 7.78 -20.65 -6.82
CA THR A 76 7.39 -21.86 -6.08
C THR A 76 5.89 -22.10 -6.09
N ASP A 77 5.10 -21.10 -6.50
CA ASP A 77 3.63 -21.05 -6.40
C ASP A 77 3.11 -21.19 -4.94
N ASP A 78 4.00 -21.02 -3.97
CA ASP A 78 3.65 -21.06 -2.56
C ASP A 78 2.72 -19.90 -2.19
N ILE A 79 1.70 -20.22 -1.39
CA ILE A 79 0.71 -19.26 -0.94
C ILE A 79 0.82 -19.09 0.57
N GLU A 80 1.14 -17.88 0.99
CA GLU A 80 1.10 -17.48 2.38
C GLU A 80 -0.08 -16.54 2.62
N ARG A 81 -0.78 -16.72 3.74
CA ARG A 81 -1.89 -15.85 4.12
C ARG A 81 -1.65 -15.21 5.47
N ARG A 82 -2.11 -13.98 5.61
CA ARG A 82 -2.10 -13.26 6.89
C ARG A 82 -3.43 -12.59 7.13
N ARG A 83 -3.78 -12.51 8.39
CA ARG A 83 -4.94 -11.76 8.85
C ARG A 83 -4.53 -10.79 9.92
N GLY A 84 -5.13 -9.59 9.89
CA GLY A 84 -4.80 -8.58 10.87
C GLY A 84 -5.74 -7.38 10.82
N ARG A 85 -5.26 -6.29 11.38
CA ARG A 85 -5.95 -5.01 11.47
C ARG A 85 -5.14 -3.95 10.72
N LEU A 86 -5.80 -3.14 9.90
CA LEU A 86 -5.24 -1.94 9.27
C LEU A 86 -5.94 -0.71 9.86
N VAL A 87 -5.16 0.30 10.20
CA VAL A 87 -5.64 1.59 10.70
C VAL A 87 -4.93 2.70 9.93
N ILE A 88 -5.70 3.66 9.47
CA ILE A 88 -5.21 4.92 8.89
C ILE A 88 -5.71 6.05 9.79
N SER A 89 -4.85 6.99 10.14
CA SER A 89 -5.17 8.16 10.95
C SER A 89 -4.57 9.42 10.35
N GLY A 90 -5.35 10.49 10.36
CA GLY A 90 -4.98 11.78 9.78
C GLY A 90 -5.50 11.98 8.36
N LYS A 91 -5.73 13.25 8.01
CA LYS A 91 -6.11 13.67 6.65
C LYS A 91 -5.00 13.36 5.66
N ALA A 92 -5.33 13.40 4.37
CA ALA A 92 -4.32 13.30 3.31
C ALA A 92 -3.21 14.32 3.53
N GLY A 93 -1.96 13.83 3.51
CA GLY A 93 -0.79 14.66 3.75
C GLY A 93 0.29 13.98 4.60
N PRO A 94 1.38 14.71 4.91
CA PRO A 94 2.58 14.15 5.54
C PRO A 94 2.38 13.69 6.99
N SER A 95 1.36 14.20 7.68
CA SER A 95 1.02 13.80 9.06
C SER A 95 0.20 12.52 9.14
N ARG A 96 -0.19 11.93 8.01
CA ARG A 96 -0.95 10.69 7.97
C ARG A 96 -0.12 9.54 8.55
N ARG A 97 -0.74 8.76 9.40
CA ARG A 97 -0.15 7.59 10.04
C ARG A 97 -0.88 6.33 9.63
N ILE A 98 -0.15 5.24 9.49
CA ILE A 98 -0.70 3.96 9.05
C ILE A 98 -0.16 2.87 9.93
N GLY A 99 -1.06 2.19 10.64
CA GLY A 99 -0.74 1.05 11.50
C GLY A 99 -1.30 -0.25 10.92
N VAL A 100 -0.51 -1.30 10.98
CA VAL A 100 -0.95 -2.67 10.62
C VAL A 100 -0.52 -3.61 11.73
N ARG A 101 -1.45 -4.38 12.28
CA ARG A 101 -1.14 -5.49 13.18
C ARG A 101 -1.49 -6.79 12.49
N ILE A 102 -0.60 -7.76 12.54
CA ILE A 102 -0.86 -9.12 12.08
C ILE A 102 -1.18 -9.98 13.30
N ASP A 103 -2.31 -10.65 13.23
CA ASP A 103 -2.79 -11.50 14.33
C ASP A 103 -2.54 -12.99 13.99
N GLN A 104 -2.56 -13.34 12.69
CA GLN A 104 -2.46 -14.72 12.24
C GLN A 104 -1.65 -14.86 10.97
N PHE A 105 -0.83 -15.88 10.92
CA PHE A 105 -0.11 -16.35 9.73
C PHE A 105 -0.60 -17.76 9.37
N ILE A 106 -0.84 -18.02 8.09
CA ILE A 106 -1.20 -19.33 7.55
C ILE A 106 -0.21 -19.63 6.44
N ASP A 107 0.56 -20.70 6.61
CA ASP A 107 1.57 -21.12 5.64
C ASP A 107 0.96 -21.83 4.42
N GLY A 108 1.81 -22.16 3.43
CA GLY A 108 1.39 -22.86 2.20
C GLY A 108 0.75 -24.23 2.43
N SER A 109 1.00 -24.87 3.58
CA SER A 109 0.35 -26.14 3.98
C SER A 109 -1.04 -25.93 4.60
N GLY A 110 -1.44 -24.68 4.85
CA GLY A 110 -2.69 -24.33 5.52
C GLY A 110 -2.60 -24.33 7.05
N ARG A 111 -1.40 -24.51 7.63
CA ARG A 111 -1.19 -24.48 9.07
C ARG A 111 -1.23 -23.05 9.58
N ALA A 112 -2.14 -22.79 10.51
CA ALA A 112 -2.26 -21.49 11.15
C ALA A 112 -1.35 -21.38 12.38
N SER A 113 -0.74 -20.21 12.56
CA SER A 113 0.02 -19.82 13.75
C SER A 113 -0.30 -18.38 14.15
N GLU A 114 -0.10 -18.06 15.41
CA GLU A 114 -0.19 -16.67 15.89
C GLU A 114 0.99 -15.87 15.31
N ASP A 115 0.71 -14.66 14.84
CA ASP A 115 1.72 -13.69 14.43
C ASP A 115 1.52 -12.43 15.30
N ARG A 116 2.58 -11.98 15.94
CA ARG A 116 2.54 -10.83 16.89
C ARG A 116 3.38 -9.66 16.34
N ARG A 117 3.32 -9.44 15.04
CA ARG A 117 4.02 -8.32 14.43
C ARG A 117 3.07 -7.16 14.15
N SER A 118 3.58 -5.98 14.38
CA SER A 118 2.91 -4.76 13.97
C SER A 118 3.86 -3.84 13.21
N PHE A 119 3.28 -3.06 12.32
CA PHE A 119 3.99 -2.11 11.47
C PHE A 119 3.33 -0.76 11.65
N LEU A 120 4.13 0.28 11.83
CA LEU A 120 3.67 1.66 11.91
C LEU A 120 4.49 2.52 10.94
N TYR A 121 3.81 3.21 10.04
CA TYR A 121 4.38 4.35 9.35
C TYR A 121 3.94 5.64 10.04
N ALA A 122 4.90 6.42 10.48
CA ALA A 122 4.68 7.73 11.07
C ALA A 122 5.91 8.62 10.89
N ASP A 123 5.70 9.89 10.58
CA ASP A 123 6.74 10.92 10.54
C ASP A 123 7.96 10.54 9.66
N GLY A 124 7.71 9.88 8.51
CA GLY A 124 8.75 9.43 7.58
C GLY A 124 9.49 8.15 7.97
N TRP A 125 9.07 7.50 9.05
CA TRP A 125 9.66 6.25 9.55
C TRP A 125 8.69 5.08 9.43
N LEU A 126 9.21 3.95 8.99
CA LEU A 126 8.55 2.65 9.10
C LEU A 126 9.13 1.93 10.31
N MET A 127 8.26 1.60 11.25
CA MET A 127 8.56 0.85 12.47
C MET A 127 7.96 -0.55 12.34
N GLU A 128 8.79 -1.57 12.51
CA GLU A 128 8.40 -2.96 12.58
C GLU A 128 8.63 -3.45 14.00
N ARG A 129 7.57 -3.85 14.69
CA ARG A 129 7.58 -4.36 16.05
C ARG A 129 7.26 -5.86 16.04
N ASP A 130 8.14 -6.64 16.64
CA ASP A 130 7.96 -8.09 16.88
C ASP A 130 7.88 -8.34 18.39
N ASP A 131 6.68 -8.56 18.90
CA ASP A 131 6.44 -8.78 20.33
C ASP A 131 7.03 -10.10 20.82
N ALA A 132 7.08 -11.13 19.97
CA ALA A 132 7.62 -12.43 20.34
C ALA A 132 9.15 -12.37 20.55
N ARG A 133 9.84 -11.53 19.76
CA ARG A 133 11.28 -11.34 19.85
C ARG A 133 11.71 -10.15 20.69
N ARG A 134 10.77 -9.33 21.14
CA ARG A 134 11.01 -8.03 21.77
C ARG A 134 11.96 -7.18 20.92
N GLN A 135 11.65 -7.05 19.64
CA GLN A 135 12.47 -6.32 18.68
C GLN A 135 11.65 -5.19 18.03
N LEU A 136 12.26 -4.02 17.95
CA LEU A 136 11.76 -2.90 17.16
C LEU A 136 12.81 -2.53 16.11
N ILE A 137 12.42 -2.51 14.84
CA ILE A 137 13.25 -2.04 13.73
C ILE A 137 12.62 -0.77 13.19
N GLU A 138 13.36 0.33 13.23
CA GLU A 138 12.95 1.62 12.67
C GLU A 138 13.76 1.90 11.39
N ARG A 139 13.07 2.05 10.25
CA ARG A 139 13.68 2.41 8.96
C ARG A 139 13.18 3.78 8.55
N GLN A 140 14.09 4.72 8.33
CA GLN A 140 13.73 6.00 7.75
C GLN A 140 13.45 5.79 6.26
N LEU A 141 12.26 6.18 5.79
CA LEU A 141 11.86 6.08 4.38
C LEU A 141 11.87 7.43 3.67
N VAL A 142 11.79 8.52 4.45
CA VAL A 142 11.70 9.87 3.93
C VAL A 142 12.72 10.75 4.65
N THR A 143 13.48 11.54 3.89
CA THR A 143 14.44 12.48 4.45
C THR A 143 13.76 13.48 5.38
N GLU A 144 14.38 13.79 6.49
CA GLU A 144 13.87 14.76 7.46
C GLU A 144 13.60 16.11 6.79
N GLY A 145 12.43 16.69 7.09
CA GLY A 145 11.98 17.96 6.46
C GLY A 145 11.26 17.79 5.13
N THR A 146 11.22 16.60 4.54
CA THR A 146 10.42 16.31 3.34
C THR A 146 8.97 16.06 3.75
N THR A 147 8.03 16.74 3.11
CA THR A 147 6.59 16.59 3.34
C THR A 147 6.00 15.68 2.26
N MET A 148 5.80 14.38 2.56
CA MET A 148 5.20 13.42 1.64
C MET A 148 4.05 12.67 2.33
N ASP A 149 2.91 12.55 1.65
CA ASP A 149 1.84 11.65 2.10
C ASP A 149 2.29 10.19 1.89
N PRO A 150 2.26 9.33 2.92
CA PRO A 150 2.65 7.93 2.78
C PRO A 150 1.81 7.15 1.75
N LEU A 151 0.63 7.64 1.41
CA LEU A 151 -0.27 7.07 0.39
C LEU A 151 -0.20 7.83 -0.95
N GLN A 152 0.80 8.69 -1.14
CA GLN A 152 0.94 9.43 -2.39
C GLN A 152 1.22 8.46 -3.55
N PRO A 153 0.39 8.48 -4.60
CA PRO A 153 0.53 7.57 -5.74
C PRO A 153 1.90 7.66 -6.40
N GLY A 154 2.55 6.53 -6.59
CA GLY A 154 3.82 6.43 -7.30
C GLY A 154 5.07 6.87 -6.54
N GLU A 155 4.93 7.56 -5.42
CA GLU A 155 6.04 8.10 -4.62
C GLU A 155 6.01 7.68 -3.15
N GLY A 156 4.80 7.48 -2.61
CA GLY A 156 4.60 7.04 -1.23
C GLY A 156 5.05 5.60 -0.99
N PRO A 157 5.47 5.26 0.24
CA PRO A 157 5.93 3.92 0.58
C PRO A 157 4.80 2.86 0.54
N LEU A 158 3.56 3.28 0.33
CA LEU A 158 2.42 2.38 0.30
C LEU A 158 1.68 2.48 -1.04
N ALA A 159 1.49 1.35 -1.67
CA ALA A 159 0.78 1.24 -2.93
C ALA A 159 -0.77 1.22 -2.75
N LEU A 160 -1.31 1.99 -1.80
CA LEU A 160 -2.74 2.10 -1.54
C LEU A 160 -3.24 3.49 -1.94
N PRO A 161 -3.95 3.65 -3.06
CA PRO A 161 -4.45 4.96 -3.49
C PRO A 161 -5.71 5.38 -2.69
N VAL A 162 -5.58 5.45 -1.35
CA VAL A 162 -6.65 5.93 -0.47
C VAL A 162 -6.60 7.45 -0.40
N GLY A 163 -7.58 8.10 -0.98
CA GLY A 163 -7.68 9.56 -0.98
C GLY A 163 -6.66 10.26 -1.88
N ALA A 164 -6.12 9.54 -2.84
CA ALA A 164 -5.25 10.11 -3.85
C ALA A 164 -6.03 11.01 -4.80
N ARG A 165 -5.45 12.15 -5.16
CA ARG A 165 -6.03 13.02 -6.19
C ARG A 165 -5.95 12.33 -7.55
N ARG A 166 -7.03 12.43 -8.34
CA ARG A 166 -7.06 11.89 -9.70
C ARG A 166 -5.84 12.32 -10.52
N ALA A 167 -5.49 13.60 -10.45
CA ALA A 167 -4.35 14.14 -11.19
C ALA A 167 -3.04 13.42 -10.84
N ASP A 168 -2.79 13.13 -9.57
CA ASP A 168 -1.57 12.45 -9.10
C ASP A 168 -1.55 10.98 -9.55
N VAL A 169 -2.71 10.31 -9.53
CA VAL A 169 -2.83 8.94 -10.05
C VAL A 169 -2.51 8.91 -11.54
N LEU A 170 -3.10 9.80 -12.33
CA LEU A 170 -2.88 9.86 -13.79
C LEU A 170 -1.46 10.32 -14.16
N ALA A 171 -0.82 11.13 -13.31
CA ALA A 171 0.58 11.51 -13.50
C ALA A 171 1.53 10.33 -13.26
N SER A 172 1.21 9.47 -12.28
CA SER A 172 2.07 8.37 -11.84
C SER A 172 1.81 7.04 -12.57
N TYR A 173 0.59 6.83 -13.08
CA TYR A 173 0.16 5.57 -13.69
C TYR A 173 -0.50 5.74 -15.06
N VAL A 174 -0.39 4.72 -15.88
CA VAL A 174 -1.31 4.47 -17.00
C VAL A 174 -2.47 3.67 -16.44
N VAL A 175 -3.68 4.23 -16.54
CA VAL A 175 -4.89 3.67 -15.90
C VAL A 175 -5.81 3.08 -16.96
N THR A 176 -6.28 1.87 -16.73
CA THR A 176 -7.27 1.18 -17.55
C THR A 176 -8.34 0.53 -16.66
N VAL A 177 -9.51 0.21 -17.22
CA VAL A 177 -10.47 -0.64 -16.52
C VAL A 177 -9.84 -2.01 -16.33
N GLY A 178 -9.95 -2.56 -15.10
CA GLY A 178 -9.32 -3.81 -14.71
C GLY A 178 -10.33 -4.86 -14.24
N GLN A 179 -9.80 -6.02 -13.93
CA GLN A 179 -10.54 -7.11 -13.30
C GLN A 179 -9.67 -7.72 -12.20
N LEU A 180 -10.28 -8.11 -11.09
CA LEU A 180 -9.58 -8.87 -10.05
C LEU A 180 -9.27 -10.27 -10.57
N PRO A 181 -8.07 -10.82 -10.31
CA PRO A 181 -7.77 -12.23 -10.59
C PRO A 181 -8.63 -13.15 -9.72
N GLU A 182 -8.78 -14.39 -10.12
CA GLU A 182 -9.49 -15.37 -9.29
C GLU A 182 -8.80 -15.57 -7.93
N SER A 183 -9.57 -15.46 -6.85
CA SER A 183 -9.13 -15.75 -5.49
C SER A 183 -10.30 -15.96 -4.55
N ALA A 184 -10.12 -16.86 -3.59
CA ALA A 184 -11.06 -17.07 -2.49
C ALA A 184 -11.20 -15.83 -1.59
N LEU A 185 -10.23 -14.90 -1.61
CA LEU A 185 -10.30 -13.64 -0.87
C LEU A 185 -11.46 -12.75 -1.33
N TRP A 186 -11.91 -12.92 -2.57
CA TRP A 186 -12.97 -12.09 -3.15
C TRP A 186 -14.38 -12.63 -2.90
N LYS A 187 -14.50 -13.76 -2.18
CA LYS A 187 -15.79 -14.23 -1.75
C LYS A 187 -16.53 -13.14 -0.97
N ASP A 188 -17.79 -12.94 -1.29
CA ASP A 188 -18.66 -11.92 -0.66
C ASP A 188 -18.17 -10.45 -0.85
N LEU A 189 -17.49 -10.16 -1.97
CA LEU A 189 -17.24 -8.77 -2.38
C LEU A 189 -18.57 -8.09 -2.74
N PRO A 190 -18.80 -6.85 -2.28
CA PRO A 190 -19.90 -6.04 -2.79
C PRO A 190 -19.66 -5.67 -4.27
N ALA A 191 -20.59 -4.94 -4.86
CA ALA A 191 -20.41 -4.40 -6.20
C ALA A 191 -19.20 -3.43 -6.21
N VAL A 192 -18.25 -3.69 -7.09
CA VAL A 192 -17.00 -2.91 -7.20
C VAL A 192 -16.82 -2.30 -8.57
N ASP A 193 -16.08 -1.20 -8.61
CA ASP A 193 -15.42 -0.67 -9.80
C ASP A 193 -13.93 -0.98 -9.70
N THR A 194 -13.34 -1.50 -10.76
CA THR A 194 -11.95 -1.97 -10.74
C THR A 194 -11.11 -1.29 -11.81
N LEU A 195 -9.95 -0.75 -11.41
CA LEU A 195 -8.96 -0.19 -12.32
C LEU A 195 -7.64 -0.96 -12.21
N ARG A 196 -6.94 -1.06 -13.34
CA ARG A 196 -5.54 -1.50 -13.43
C ARG A 196 -4.68 -0.27 -13.61
N LEU A 197 -3.67 -0.13 -12.76
CA LEU A 197 -2.71 0.97 -12.73
C LEU A 197 -1.32 0.41 -13.05
N VAL A 198 -0.77 0.79 -14.19
CA VAL A 198 0.60 0.43 -14.59
C VAL A 198 1.49 1.63 -14.30
N PRO A 199 2.50 1.50 -13.42
CA PRO A 199 3.38 2.62 -13.09
C PRO A 199 4.07 3.19 -14.34
N ARG A 200 4.16 4.51 -14.44
CA ARG A 200 4.93 5.15 -15.51
C ARG A 200 6.42 4.99 -15.25
N ALA A 201 7.19 4.84 -16.31
CA ALA A 201 8.65 4.76 -16.23
C ALA A 201 9.22 5.99 -15.46
N GLY A 202 10.21 5.75 -14.61
CA GLY A 202 10.86 6.77 -13.81
C GLY A 202 10.18 7.08 -12.46
N THR A 203 8.99 6.55 -12.18
CA THR A 203 8.36 6.65 -10.85
C THR A 203 8.98 5.66 -9.87
N ALA A 204 8.88 5.96 -8.56
CA ALA A 204 9.33 5.03 -7.52
C ALA A 204 8.56 3.69 -7.60
N ALA A 205 7.26 3.74 -7.86
CA ALA A 205 6.41 2.56 -8.00
C ALA A 205 6.84 1.63 -9.14
N ALA A 206 7.42 2.15 -10.23
CA ALA A 206 7.86 1.35 -11.38
C ALA A 206 9.06 0.44 -11.07
N ARG A 207 9.76 0.68 -9.97
CA ARG A 207 10.88 -0.16 -9.52
C ARG A 207 10.40 -1.45 -8.88
N ASP A 208 9.27 -1.37 -8.16
CA ASP A 208 8.81 -2.43 -7.28
C ASP A 208 7.57 -3.15 -7.84
N HIS A 209 6.79 -2.46 -8.67
CA HIS A 209 5.52 -2.96 -9.20
C HIS A 209 5.47 -2.95 -10.72
N ALA A 210 5.08 -4.07 -11.31
CA ALA A 210 4.68 -4.15 -12.72
C ALA A 210 3.27 -3.60 -12.92
N ALA A 211 2.36 -3.83 -11.96
CA ALA A 211 1.02 -3.28 -11.95
C ALA A 211 0.39 -3.32 -10.57
N LEU A 212 -0.62 -2.46 -10.38
CA LEU A 212 -1.58 -2.54 -9.29
C LEU A 212 -2.98 -2.71 -9.88
N ILE A 213 -3.81 -3.54 -9.25
CA ILE A 213 -5.23 -3.63 -9.54
C ILE A 213 -5.97 -3.24 -8.26
N VAL A 214 -6.81 -2.24 -8.34
CA VAL A 214 -7.54 -1.73 -7.20
C VAL A 214 -9.03 -1.84 -7.48
N ALA A 215 -9.79 -2.34 -6.51
CA ALA A 215 -11.24 -2.39 -6.56
C ALA A 215 -11.83 -1.51 -5.46
N TRP A 216 -12.67 -0.57 -5.87
CA TRP A 216 -13.41 0.32 -4.99
C TRP A 216 -14.84 -0.16 -4.83
N ASP A 217 -15.33 -0.14 -3.61
CA ASP A 217 -16.74 -0.36 -3.31
C ASP A 217 -17.56 0.78 -3.95
N ARG A 218 -18.55 0.43 -4.77
CA ARG A 218 -19.41 1.43 -5.43
C ARG A 218 -20.22 2.28 -4.48
N ALA A 219 -20.56 1.76 -3.30
CA ALA A 219 -21.35 2.49 -2.32
C ALA A 219 -20.56 3.54 -1.56
N THR A 220 -19.31 3.23 -1.21
CA THR A 220 -18.46 4.07 -0.34
C THR A 220 -17.32 4.76 -1.08
N ALA A 221 -16.99 4.31 -2.28
CA ALA A 221 -15.81 4.67 -3.06
C ALA A 221 -14.47 4.46 -2.30
N LEU A 222 -14.46 3.61 -1.28
CA LEU A 222 -13.25 3.19 -0.58
C LEU A 222 -12.62 1.98 -1.27
N PRO A 223 -11.30 1.87 -1.33
CA PRO A 223 -10.65 0.67 -1.83
C PRO A 223 -10.89 -0.48 -0.86
N ILE A 224 -11.35 -1.62 -1.37
CA ILE A 224 -11.65 -2.82 -0.59
C ILE A 224 -10.90 -4.06 -1.05
N ALA A 225 -10.29 -4.01 -2.22
CA ALA A 225 -9.38 -5.03 -2.70
C ALA A 225 -8.23 -4.40 -3.49
N VAL A 226 -7.02 -4.89 -3.27
CA VAL A 226 -5.81 -4.46 -3.98
C VAL A 226 -5.01 -5.70 -4.37
N VAL A 227 -4.51 -5.71 -5.59
CA VAL A 227 -3.55 -6.70 -6.08
C VAL A 227 -2.31 -5.96 -6.54
N GLY A 228 -1.17 -6.27 -5.94
CA GLY A 228 0.14 -5.83 -6.40
C GLY A 228 0.81 -6.94 -7.19
N GLU A 229 1.28 -6.64 -8.39
CA GLU A 229 2.14 -7.50 -9.18
C GLU A 229 3.54 -6.91 -9.13
N SER A 230 4.52 -7.66 -8.60
CA SER A 230 5.91 -7.22 -8.59
C SER A 230 6.55 -7.34 -9.97
N THR A 231 7.69 -6.67 -10.16
CA THR A 231 8.48 -6.82 -11.39
C THR A 231 9.08 -8.23 -11.56
N GLU A 232 9.14 -9.01 -10.48
CA GLU A 232 9.62 -10.40 -10.46
C GLU A 232 8.50 -11.42 -10.68
N GLY A 233 7.24 -10.94 -10.76
CA GLY A 233 6.05 -11.78 -10.99
C GLY A 233 5.32 -12.22 -9.73
N ASP A 234 5.83 -11.93 -8.54
CA ASP A 234 5.12 -12.19 -7.29
C ASP A 234 3.80 -11.42 -7.25
N ARG A 235 2.79 -12.01 -6.62
CA ARG A 235 1.50 -11.36 -6.40
C ARG A 235 1.19 -11.22 -4.93
N THR A 236 0.77 -10.02 -4.54
CA THR A 236 0.22 -9.76 -3.21
C THR A 236 -1.22 -9.30 -3.35
N LEU A 237 -2.14 -10.03 -2.76
CA LEU A 237 -3.56 -9.73 -2.75
C LEU A 237 -3.93 -9.23 -1.35
N ALA A 238 -4.62 -8.11 -1.28
CA ALA A 238 -5.13 -7.53 -0.03
C ALA A 238 -6.64 -7.35 -0.11
N ARG A 239 -7.36 -7.84 0.89
CA ARG A 239 -8.78 -7.62 1.08
C ARG A 239 -9.01 -6.80 2.33
N LEU A 240 -9.64 -5.65 2.20
CA LEU A 240 -10.08 -4.80 3.31
C LEU A 240 -11.54 -5.13 3.64
N ARG A 241 -11.79 -5.64 4.84
CA ARG A 241 -13.13 -6.04 5.28
C ARG A 241 -13.63 -5.13 6.38
N ASN A 242 -14.92 -4.83 6.33
CA ASN A 242 -15.62 -4.02 7.33
C ASN A 242 -14.89 -2.69 7.61
N PRO A 243 -14.63 -1.86 6.57
CA PRO A 243 -14.04 -0.55 6.80
C PRO A 243 -14.98 0.29 7.66
N SER A 244 -14.44 0.87 8.73
CA SER A 244 -15.12 1.83 9.60
C SER A 244 -14.42 3.16 9.50
N LEU A 245 -15.19 4.24 9.35
CA LEU A 245 -14.73 5.63 9.36
C LEU A 245 -15.04 6.32 10.70
N GLU A 246 -15.53 5.56 11.66
CA GLU A 246 -15.78 6.04 13.02
C GLU A 246 -14.46 6.46 13.71
N PRO A 247 -14.53 7.33 14.73
CA PRO A 247 -13.38 7.68 15.54
C PRO A 247 -12.69 6.42 16.09
N LEU A 248 -11.35 6.40 16.03
CA LEU A 248 -10.57 5.25 16.44
C LEU A 248 -10.77 4.92 17.92
N GLY A 249 -11.05 3.66 18.22
CA GLY A 249 -11.03 3.12 19.58
C GLY A 249 -9.60 3.10 20.17
N ALA A 250 -9.46 2.77 21.44
CA ALA A 250 -8.17 2.78 22.14
C ALA A 250 -7.13 1.84 21.48
N GLU A 251 -7.55 0.63 21.09
CA GLU A 251 -6.66 -0.35 20.43
C GLU A 251 -6.18 0.14 19.06
N ASP A 252 -7.09 0.70 18.25
CA ASP A 252 -6.76 1.23 16.93
C ASP A 252 -5.85 2.46 17.03
N ARG A 253 -6.07 3.34 18.02
CA ARG A 253 -5.17 4.48 18.29
C ARG A 253 -3.76 4.01 18.63
N ALA A 254 -3.62 3.01 19.48
CA ALA A 254 -2.31 2.47 19.86
C ALA A 254 -1.52 1.94 18.65
N LEU A 255 -2.19 1.50 17.57
CA LEU A 255 -1.51 1.04 16.35
C LEU A 255 -0.91 2.18 15.51
N VAL A 256 -1.38 3.41 15.70
CA VAL A 256 -0.88 4.60 14.96
C VAL A 256 -0.07 5.54 15.85
N GLU A 257 0.24 5.11 17.06
CA GLU A 257 1.13 5.81 18.00
C GLU A 257 2.48 5.11 18.07
N ARG A 258 3.54 5.89 18.30
CA ARG A 258 4.88 5.31 18.47
C ARG A 258 4.88 4.35 19.65
N PRO A 259 5.49 3.15 19.49
CA PRO A 259 5.60 2.19 20.59
C PRO A 259 6.31 2.80 21.81
N ALA A 260 5.76 2.61 22.99
CA ALA A 260 6.32 2.99 24.28
C ALA A 260 6.60 1.76 25.13
N GLY A 261 7.29 1.92 26.26
CA GLY A 261 7.57 0.81 27.18
C GLY A 261 8.52 -0.23 26.59
N LEU A 262 9.62 0.22 25.98
CA LEU A 262 10.57 -0.64 25.26
C LEU A 262 11.74 -1.09 26.15
N GLU A 263 11.58 -1.09 27.47
CA GLU A 263 12.60 -1.58 28.41
C GLU A 263 12.86 -3.07 28.15
N GLY A 264 14.12 -3.42 27.90
CA GLY A 264 14.53 -4.78 27.57
C GLY A 264 14.22 -5.23 26.13
N TRP A 265 13.91 -4.28 25.25
CA TRP A 265 13.78 -4.51 23.80
C TRP A 265 15.09 -4.25 23.07
N THR A 266 15.30 -4.99 21.99
CA THR A 266 16.33 -4.66 21.01
C THR A 266 15.75 -3.65 20.02
N VAL A 267 16.34 -2.44 19.98
CA VAL A 267 15.94 -1.39 19.04
C VAL A 267 17.03 -1.21 17.99
N ASP A 268 16.67 -1.44 16.72
CA ASP A 268 17.56 -1.27 15.57
C ASP A 268 17.05 -0.09 14.72
N ARG A 269 17.75 1.03 14.76
CA ARG A 269 17.38 2.25 14.06
C ARG A 269 18.27 2.47 12.84
N ARG A 270 17.65 2.56 11.67
CA ARG A 270 18.29 2.67 10.35
C ARG A 270 17.90 3.98 9.67
N PRO A 271 18.64 5.07 9.88
CA PRO A 271 18.44 6.31 9.15
C PRO A 271 18.78 6.11 7.66
N LEU A 272 18.20 6.95 6.80
CA LEU A 272 18.67 7.07 5.41
C LEU A 272 20.14 7.51 5.44
N LYS A 273 20.96 6.82 4.65
CA LYS A 273 22.32 7.28 4.43
C LYS A 273 22.27 8.56 3.60
N PRO A 274 23.07 9.57 3.96
CA PRO A 274 23.17 10.82 3.21
C PRO A 274 23.68 10.58 1.78
#